data_48201c2a2c81e4f649988c94109a7032
#
_entry.id   48201c2a2c81e4f649988c94109a7032
#
_cell.length_a   1.000
_cell.length_b   1.000
_cell.length_c   1.000
_cell.angle_alpha   90.00
_cell.angle_beta   90.00
_cell.angle_gamma   90.00
#
_symmetry.space_group_name_H-M   'P 1'
#
loop_
_entity.id
_entity.type
_entity.pdbx_description
1 polymer ?
#
loop_
_entity_poly.entity_id
_entity_poly.type
_entity_poly.pdbx_seq_one_letter_code
_entity_poly.pdbx_strand_id
1 'polypeptide(L)'
;MPAMDARKVIALILPAVLLPLALASCSNTQTPPAELKKTATTCMQNQDYECAESNWQDYLKQRPNDSEALAALGIAQNKRDEHEQAVVQFRKAIAAGEGTYDLFYYYADSLAKTGKTDEAIDWYYKTLAIVPTLVDARGDLAKLLVQKKRYYEALALLAAFDAHLTAVGQQPYFDGQRIAIETAMQQANAADSEEKTQIRLFKMDGNFMAPVTLGDARVAAFVVDTGATVTTLSDVLLQEAKVKYEVVQPSVTATTADGRRVRARLINVDSIKVAGFELKDIPAMTCSTCQLLLGQQALSRFDLSSSKAQGVEFLTLKPRKL
;
A
#
# COMPACT_ATOMS: atom_id res chain seq x y z
N MET A 1 62.01 74.11 71.38
CA MET A 1 60.79 74.89 71.15
C MET A 1 60.15 74.36 69.88
N PRO A 2 58.88 74.24 69.81
CA PRO A 2 57.94 73.49 70.67
C PRO A 2 57.42 72.23 69.91
N ALA A 3 57.01 71.25 70.63
CA ALA A 3 55.74 70.63 70.85
C ALA A 3 54.85 70.47 69.62
N MET A 4 54.42 69.22 69.39
CA MET A 4 53.10 68.91 68.88
C MET A 4 52.94 67.41 68.72
N ASP A 5 52.19 66.88 69.30
CA ASP A 5 50.80 66.54 69.52
C ASP A 5 50.42 65.24 68.71
N ALA A 6 50.13 64.22 69.53
CA ALA A 6 49.72 62.90 69.08
C ALA A 6 48.21 62.90 68.77
N ARG A 7 47.89 62.70 67.59
CA ARG A 7 46.48 62.36 67.23
C ARG A 7 46.31 60.86 66.90
N LYS A 8 45.52 60.23 67.74
CA LYS A 8 45.07 58.87 67.68
C LYS A 8 44.29 58.67 66.40
N VAL A 9 44.73 57.75 65.55
CA VAL A 9 43.95 57.24 64.45
C VAL A 9 43.26 55.90 64.88
N ILE A 10 41.96 55.94 65.07
CA ILE A 10 41.15 54.79 65.39
C ILE A 10 40.90 54.09 64.05
N ALA A 11 41.49 52.89 63.85
CA ALA A 11 41.20 52.01 62.72
C ALA A 11 39.85 51.34 62.94
N LEU A 12 38.82 51.73 62.16
CA LEU A 12 37.56 50.98 62.03
C LEU A 12 37.80 49.72 61.26
N ILE A 13 37.73 48.58 61.92
CA ILE A 13 37.71 47.27 61.29
C ILE A 13 36.24 47.01 60.84
N LEU A 14 35.97 47.18 59.57
CA LEU A 14 34.70 46.67 58.98
C LEU A 14 34.81 45.14 58.81
N PRO A 15 33.83 44.38 59.27
CA PRO A 15 33.77 42.96 58.99
C PRO A 15 33.41 42.77 57.48
N ALA A 16 34.29 42.12 56.75
CA ALA A 16 34.00 41.65 55.37
C ALA A 16 32.90 40.58 55.43
N VAL A 17 31.70 40.97 55.07
CA VAL A 17 30.60 40.01 54.81
C VAL A 17 30.91 39.27 53.51
N LEU A 18 31.45 38.06 53.62
CA LEU A 18 31.55 37.08 52.54
C LEU A 18 30.13 36.65 52.16
N LEU A 19 29.58 37.29 51.14
CA LEU A 19 28.35 36.77 50.43
C LEU A 19 28.76 35.51 49.73
N PRO A 20 28.14 34.34 50.01
CA PRO A 20 28.36 33.17 49.21
C PRO A 20 27.76 33.45 47.85
N LEU A 21 28.57 33.50 46.75
CA LEU A 21 28.11 33.35 45.37
C LEU A 21 27.52 31.96 45.27
N ALA A 22 26.19 31.86 45.39
CA ALA A 22 25.45 30.70 44.95
C ALA A 22 25.63 30.63 43.43
N LEU A 23 26.57 29.81 42.97
CA LEU A 23 26.60 29.30 41.61
C LEU A 23 25.29 28.56 41.43
N ALA A 24 24.27 29.23 40.88
CA ALA A 24 23.11 28.59 40.33
C ALA A 24 23.64 27.74 39.17
N SER A 25 24.01 26.49 39.46
CA SER A 25 24.12 25.45 38.44
C SER A 25 22.76 25.38 37.81
N CYS A 26 22.58 25.99 36.64
CA CYS A 26 21.52 25.60 35.73
C CYS A 26 21.80 24.14 35.36
N SER A 27 21.34 23.22 36.20
CA SER A 27 21.21 21.83 35.81
C SER A 27 20.20 21.84 34.68
N ASN A 28 20.71 21.83 33.45
CA ASN A 28 19.91 21.55 32.25
C ASN A 28 19.45 20.11 32.42
N THR A 29 18.41 19.90 33.23
CA THR A 29 17.79 18.58 33.43
C THR A 29 17.03 18.25 32.16
N GLN A 30 17.78 17.70 31.21
CA GLN A 30 17.19 17.20 29.97
C GLN A 30 16.18 16.12 30.36
N THR A 31 14.94 16.24 29.87
CA THR A 31 13.89 15.25 30.13
C THR A 31 14.36 13.86 29.71
N PRO A 32 14.24 12.84 30.58
CA PRO A 32 14.70 11.49 30.27
C PRO A 32 14.05 10.90 29.04
N PRO A 33 14.74 10.10 28.21
CA PRO A 33 14.18 9.50 27.00
C PRO A 33 12.90 8.70 27.26
N ALA A 34 12.82 7.97 28.37
CA ALA A 34 11.64 7.19 28.71
C ALA A 34 10.39 8.06 28.94
N GLU A 35 10.55 9.24 29.53
CA GLU A 35 9.47 10.19 29.73
C GLU A 35 9.04 10.85 28.41
N LEU A 36 10.01 11.26 27.58
CA LEU A 36 9.75 11.80 26.25
C LEU A 36 8.98 10.79 25.38
N LYS A 37 9.43 9.52 25.34
CA LYS A 37 8.73 8.45 24.61
C LYS A 37 7.30 8.27 25.11
N LYS A 38 7.10 8.23 26.44
CA LYS A 38 5.77 8.10 27.03
C LYS A 38 4.86 9.27 26.65
N THR A 39 5.36 10.49 26.77
CA THR A 39 4.59 11.71 26.45
C THR A 39 4.24 11.73 24.97
N ALA A 40 5.21 11.49 24.07
CA ALA A 40 4.99 11.45 22.63
C ALA A 40 3.96 10.40 22.24
N THR A 41 4.03 9.20 22.84
CA THR A 41 3.05 8.13 22.58
C THR A 41 1.64 8.54 23.04
N THR A 42 1.53 9.19 24.19
CA THR A 42 0.23 9.70 24.68
C THR A 42 -0.32 10.79 23.75
N CYS A 43 0.54 11.71 23.28
CA CYS A 43 0.14 12.72 22.31
C CYS A 43 -0.36 12.10 20.99
N MET A 44 0.32 11.05 20.48
CA MET A 44 -0.15 10.30 19.30
C MET A 44 -1.54 9.70 19.53
N GLN A 45 -1.78 9.07 20.68
CA GLN A 45 -3.08 8.48 21.03
C GLN A 45 -4.19 9.54 21.10
N ASN A 46 -3.87 10.74 21.57
CA ASN A 46 -4.79 11.87 21.66
C ASN A 46 -4.89 12.67 20.34
N GLN A 47 -4.20 12.24 19.28
CA GLN A 47 -4.12 12.93 18.00
C GLN A 47 -3.53 14.36 18.08
N ASP A 48 -2.79 14.65 19.16
CA ASP A 48 -2.02 15.88 19.31
C ASP A 48 -0.64 15.68 18.64
N TYR A 49 -0.64 15.82 17.32
CA TYR A 49 0.53 15.52 16.51
C TYR A 49 1.65 16.55 16.66
N GLU A 50 1.34 17.79 17.06
CA GLU A 50 2.35 18.81 17.38
C GLU A 50 3.12 18.46 18.65
N CYS A 51 2.40 18.10 19.71
CA CYS A 51 2.98 17.57 20.94
C CYS A 51 3.81 16.31 20.66
N ALA A 52 3.29 15.39 19.87
CA ALA A 52 3.98 14.14 19.52
C ALA A 52 5.29 14.43 18.78
N GLU A 53 5.26 15.29 17.78
CA GLU A 53 6.44 15.66 16.99
C GLU A 53 7.53 16.26 17.86
N SER A 54 7.20 17.27 18.69
CA SER A 54 8.15 17.94 19.58
C SER A 54 8.85 16.94 20.52
N ASN A 55 8.09 16.05 21.15
CA ASN A 55 8.64 15.07 22.09
C ASN A 55 9.45 13.98 21.37
N TRP A 56 9.04 13.51 20.17
CA TRP A 56 9.83 12.57 19.38
C TRP A 56 11.13 13.21 18.88
N GLN A 57 11.13 14.49 18.49
CA GLN A 57 12.35 15.21 18.11
C GLN A 57 13.33 15.31 19.30
N ASP A 58 12.86 15.64 20.51
CA ASP A 58 13.69 15.70 21.70
C ASP A 58 14.22 14.31 22.11
N TYR A 59 13.40 13.27 21.97
CA TYR A 59 13.81 11.89 22.16
C TYR A 59 14.94 11.50 21.21
N LEU A 60 14.79 11.80 19.92
CA LEU A 60 15.75 11.45 18.87
C LEU A 60 17.07 12.23 18.98
N LYS A 61 17.12 13.40 19.66
CA LYS A 61 18.39 14.05 20.00
C LYS A 61 19.24 13.18 20.92
N GLN A 62 18.62 12.36 21.78
CA GLN A 62 19.29 11.45 22.69
C GLN A 62 19.45 10.03 22.13
N ARG A 63 18.59 9.64 21.18
CA ARG A 63 18.51 8.30 20.56
C ARG A 63 18.34 8.40 19.04
N PRO A 64 19.33 8.90 18.30
CA PRO A 64 19.16 9.32 16.90
C PRO A 64 18.84 8.18 15.91
N ASN A 65 19.12 6.94 16.28
CA ASN A 65 18.92 5.77 15.40
C ASN A 65 17.80 4.83 15.91
N ASP A 66 16.94 5.31 16.82
CA ASP A 66 15.77 4.53 17.24
C ASP A 66 14.75 4.47 16.09
N SER A 67 14.64 3.32 15.45
CA SER A 67 13.84 3.12 14.25
C SER A 67 12.35 3.34 14.50
N GLU A 68 11.85 2.89 15.66
CA GLU A 68 10.44 3.07 16.07
C GLU A 68 10.12 4.57 16.28
N ALA A 69 11.03 5.30 16.95
CA ALA A 69 10.86 6.73 17.18
C ALA A 69 10.93 7.54 15.88
N LEU A 70 11.81 7.16 14.94
CA LEU A 70 11.88 7.77 13.62
C LEU A 70 10.59 7.55 12.83
N ALA A 71 10.04 6.33 12.88
CA ALA A 71 8.76 6.02 12.25
C ALA A 71 7.61 6.83 12.87
N ALA A 72 7.54 6.88 14.19
CA ALA A 72 6.51 7.62 14.92
C ALA A 72 6.57 9.13 14.65
N LEU A 73 7.79 9.70 14.57
CA LEU A 73 7.99 11.10 14.17
C LEU A 73 7.48 11.33 12.73
N GLY A 74 7.81 10.44 11.80
CA GLY A 74 7.34 10.53 10.42
C GLY A 74 5.81 10.46 10.33
N ILE A 75 5.15 9.60 11.14
CA ILE A 75 3.69 9.53 11.20
C ILE A 75 3.10 10.84 11.76
N ALA A 76 3.67 11.41 12.82
CA ALA A 76 3.21 12.68 13.36
C ALA A 76 3.31 13.80 12.33
N GLN A 77 4.43 13.89 11.60
CA GLN A 77 4.64 14.86 10.53
C GLN A 77 3.69 14.64 9.34
N ASN A 78 3.44 13.39 8.93
CA ASN A 78 2.44 13.09 7.89
C ASN A 78 1.05 13.59 8.29
N LYS A 79 0.65 13.36 9.55
CA LYS A 79 -0.65 13.81 10.08
C LYS A 79 -0.79 15.33 10.20
N ARG A 80 0.33 16.05 10.12
CA ARG A 80 0.40 17.52 10.09
C ARG A 80 0.59 18.07 8.67
N ASP A 81 0.43 17.23 7.65
CA ASP A 81 0.68 17.56 6.25
C ASP A 81 2.14 17.98 5.95
N GLU A 82 3.09 17.63 6.81
CA GLU A 82 4.53 17.90 6.65
C GLU A 82 5.21 16.75 5.88
N HIS A 83 4.71 16.48 4.70
CA HIS A 83 5.02 15.25 3.95
C HIS A 83 6.49 15.12 3.53
N GLU A 84 7.19 16.22 3.20
CA GLU A 84 8.60 16.20 2.87
C GLU A 84 9.46 15.76 4.06
N GLN A 85 9.17 16.29 5.26
CA GLN A 85 9.85 15.91 6.49
C GLN A 85 9.55 14.45 6.84
N ALA A 86 8.28 14.04 6.75
CA ALA A 86 7.85 12.67 6.98
C ALA A 86 8.63 11.67 6.10
N VAL A 87 8.78 11.95 4.80
CA VAL A 87 9.57 11.13 3.86
C VAL A 87 11.00 10.93 4.34
N VAL A 88 11.63 11.98 4.89
CA VAL A 88 13.00 11.90 5.43
C VAL A 88 13.07 10.96 6.64
N GLN A 89 12.11 11.08 7.57
CA GLN A 89 12.09 10.25 8.77
C GLN A 89 11.78 8.79 8.43
N PHE A 90 10.82 8.52 7.55
CA PHE A 90 10.51 7.16 7.12
C PHE A 90 11.70 6.46 6.44
N ARG A 91 12.45 7.18 5.59
CA ARG A 91 13.69 6.63 5.00
C ARG A 91 14.73 6.26 6.05
N LYS A 92 14.91 7.10 7.08
CA LYS A 92 15.82 6.81 8.20
C LYS A 92 15.34 5.61 9.00
N ALA A 93 14.04 5.53 9.31
CA ALA A 93 13.44 4.42 10.04
C ALA A 93 13.65 3.08 9.30
N ILE A 94 13.38 3.04 8.01
CA ILE A 94 13.60 1.85 7.16
C ILE A 94 15.09 1.47 7.14
N ALA A 95 15.99 2.44 6.99
CA ALA A 95 17.43 2.20 7.00
C ALA A 95 17.93 1.68 8.35
N ALA A 96 17.25 2.04 9.45
CA ALA A 96 17.52 1.57 10.81
C ALA A 96 16.82 0.22 11.13
N GLY A 97 16.11 -0.39 10.16
CA GLY A 97 15.52 -1.72 10.27
C GLY A 97 14.01 -1.75 10.59
N GLU A 98 13.33 -0.59 10.63
CA GLU A 98 11.88 -0.57 10.82
C GLU A 98 11.15 -1.08 9.58
N GLY A 99 10.06 -1.86 9.79
CA GLY A 99 9.39 -2.52 8.69
C GLY A 99 7.90 -2.81 8.93
N THR A 100 7.22 -1.98 9.72
CA THR A 100 5.79 -2.12 10.02
C THR A 100 4.92 -1.66 8.84
N TYR A 101 3.71 -2.20 8.73
CA TYR A 101 2.79 -1.86 7.64
C TYR A 101 2.30 -0.41 7.71
N ASP A 102 2.11 0.12 8.91
CA ASP A 102 1.69 1.50 9.14
C ASP A 102 2.77 2.50 8.70
N LEU A 103 4.06 2.23 9.00
CA LEU A 103 5.17 3.00 8.45
C LEU A 103 5.09 3.02 6.92
N PHE A 104 4.93 1.86 6.26
CA PHE A 104 4.90 1.79 4.81
C PHE A 104 3.68 2.50 4.21
N TYR A 105 2.52 2.42 4.88
CA TYR A 105 1.31 3.13 4.47
C TYR A 105 1.51 4.65 4.50
N TYR A 106 1.96 5.21 5.63
CA TYR A 106 2.17 6.66 5.75
C TYR A 106 3.35 7.17 4.91
N TYR A 107 4.35 6.32 4.70
CA TYR A 107 5.44 6.63 3.77
C TYR A 107 4.93 6.73 2.34
N ALA A 108 4.12 5.77 1.89
CA ALA A 108 3.48 5.80 0.58
C ALA A 108 2.59 7.05 0.41
N ASP A 109 1.78 7.39 1.41
CA ASP A 109 0.95 8.60 1.40
C ASP A 109 1.80 9.87 1.28
N SER A 110 2.84 10.01 2.10
CA SER A 110 3.76 11.16 2.03
C SER A 110 4.48 11.25 0.67
N LEU A 111 4.87 10.12 0.08
CA LEU A 111 5.45 10.08 -1.25
C LEU A 111 4.44 10.53 -2.32
N ALA A 112 3.19 10.10 -2.22
CA ALA A 112 2.13 10.49 -3.14
C ALA A 112 1.87 12.00 -3.07
N LYS A 113 1.79 12.56 -1.86
CA LYS A 113 1.59 14.00 -1.62
C LYS A 113 2.77 14.86 -2.09
N THR A 114 3.98 14.31 -2.08
CA THR A 114 5.19 14.98 -2.60
C THR A 114 5.45 14.71 -4.10
N GLY A 115 4.49 14.13 -4.83
CA GLY A 115 4.56 13.90 -6.27
C GLY A 115 5.42 12.70 -6.70
N LYS A 116 5.91 11.89 -5.76
CA LYS A 116 6.69 10.68 -6.03
C LYS A 116 5.78 9.48 -6.26
N THR A 117 4.89 9.61 -7.23
CA THR A 117 3.77 8.69 -7.45
C THR A 117 4.21 7.24 -7.68
N ASP A 118 5.26 7.00 -8.46
CA ASP A 118 5.69 5.63 -8.76
C ASP A 118 6.30 4.95 -7.53
N GLU A 119 7.10 5.68 -6.72
CA GLU A 119 7.57 5.18 -5.43
C GLU A 119 6.40 4.89 -4.48
N ALA A 120 5.42 5.79 -4.41
CA ALA A 120 4.23 5.62 -3.57
C ALA A 120 3.46 4.34 -3.93
N ILE A 121 3.25 4.06 -5.22
CA ILE A 121 2.61 2.84 -5.71
C ILE A 121 3.33 1.60 -5.18
N ASP A 122 4.66 1.55 -5.28
CA ASP A 122 5.43 0.39 -4.83
C ASP A 122 5.34 0.19 -3.30
N TRP A 123 5.31 1.28 -2.52
CA TRP A 123 5.17 1.19 -1.06
C TRP A 123 3.75 0.84 -0.61
N TYR A 124 2.70 1.28 -1.33
CA TYR A 124 1.35 0.80 -1.07
C TYR A 124 1.22 -0.70 -1.37
N TYR A 125 1.82 -1.20 -2.45
CA TYR A 125 1.88 -2.65 -2.68
C TYR A 125 2.63 -3.38 -1.57
N LYS A 126 3.72 -2.80 -1.05
CA LYS A 126 4.42 -3.35 0.11
C LYS A 126 3.54 -3.43 1.36
N THR A 127 2.74 -2.38 1.60
CA THR A 127 1.74 -2.36 2.68
C THR A 127 0.72 -3.49 2.53
N LEU A 128 0.15 -3.64 1.34
CA LEU A 128 -0.85 -4.67 1.03
C LEU A 128 -0.26 -6.10 1.02
N ALA A 129 1.04 -6.25 0.78
CA ALA A 129 1.70 -7.55 0.92
C ALA A 129 1.80 -8.02 2.38
N ILE A 130 1.75 -7.10 3.35
CA ILE A 130 1.76 -7.40 4.78
C ILE A 130 0.33 -7.49 5.32
N VAL A 131 -0.53 -6.52 4.94
CA VAL A 131 -1.93 -6.46 5.36
C VAL A 131 -2.84 -6.39 4.13
N PRO A 132 -3.18 -7.54 3.51
CA PRO A 132 -3.98 -7.60 2.29
C PRO A 132 -5.39 -7.01 2.45
N THR A 133 -5.90 -6.92 3.67
CA THR A 133 -7.25 -6.44 3.99
C THR A 133 -7.31 -4.94 4.29
N LEU A 134 -6.20 -4.19 4.20
CA LEU A 134 -6.19 -2.76 4.48
C LEU A 134 -6.87 -1.98 3.36
N VAL A 135 -8.14 -1.64 3.57
CA VAL A 135 -9.01 -0.98 2.56
C VAL A 135 -8.51 0.41 2.17
N ASP A 136 -7.99 1.19 3.13
CA ASP A 136 -7.47 2.54 2.86
C ASP A 136 -6.28 2.50 1.90
N ALA A 137 -5.28 1.66 2.17
CA ALA A 137 -4.13 1.50 1.28
C ALA A 137 -4.53 1.02 -0.12
N ARG A 138 -5.53 0.15 -0.21
CA ARG A 138 -6.05 -0.37 -1.48
C ARG A 138 -6.77 0.73 -2.28
N GLY A 139 -7.62 1.51 -1.61
CA GLY A 139 -8.34 2.63 -2.23
C GLY A 139 -7.41 3.73 -2.72
N ASP A 140 -6.39 4.09 -1.91
CA ASP A 140 -5.41 5.12 -2.27
C ASP A 140 -4.49 4.66 -3.39
N LEU A 141 -4.02 3.40 -3.34
CA LEU A 141 -3.28 2.81 -4.46
C LEU A 141 -4.08 2.84 -5.76
N ALA A 142 -5.37 2.46 -5.72
CA ALA A 142 -6.21 2.48 -6.91
C ALA A 142 -6.35 3.91 -7.49
N LYS A 143 -6.46 4.95 -6.63
CA LYS A 143 -6.46 6.36 -7.09
C LYS A 143 -5.16 6.73 -7.83
N LEU A 144 -4.00 6.34 -7.28
CA LEU A 144 -2.70 6.61 -7.92
C LEU A 144 -2.55 5.87 -9.26
N LEU A 145 -3.00 4.61 -9.31
CA LEU A 145 -3.01 3.84 -10.56
C LEU A 145 -3.88 4.52 -11.64
N VAL A 146 -5.06 5.04 -11.26
CA VAL A 146 -5.91 5.81 -12.17
C VAL A 146 -5.23 7.09 -12.65
N GLN A 147 -4.56 7.83 -11.78
CA GLN A 147 -3.77 9.01 -12.16
C GLN A 147 -2.69 8.69 -13.19
N LYS A 148 -2.10 7.48 -13.10
CA LYS A 148 -1.12 6.95 -14.05
C LYS A 148 -1.77 6.28 -15.27
N LYS A 149 -3.10 6.37 -15.42
CA LYS A 149 -3.89 5.71 -16.47
C LYS A 149 -3.74 4.17 -16.49
N ARG A 150 -3.38 3.57 -15.35
CA ARG A 150 -3.27 2.11 -15.13
C ARG A 150 -4.62 1.57 -14.64
N TYR A 151 -5.64 1.68 -15.49
CA TYR A 151 -7.03 1.40 -15.11
C TYR A 151 -7.28 -0.07 -14.83
N TYR A 152 -6.77 -0.97 -15.67
CA TYR A 152 -6.98 -2.42 -15.51
C TYR A 152 -6.29 -2.95 -14.25
N GLU A 153 -5.13 -2.41 -13.90
CA GLU A 153 -4.43 -2.76 -12.66
C GLU A 153 -5.23 -2.31 -11.44
N ALA A 154 -5.77 -1.09 -11.47
CA ALA A 154 -6.65 -0.59 -10.42
C ALA A 154 -7.93 -1.45 -10.29
N LEU A 155 -8.56 -1.79 -11.40
CA LEU A 155 -9.75 -2.64 -11.42
C LEU A 155 -9.46 -4.06 -10.91
N ALA A 156 -8.33 -4.66 -11.31
CA ALA A 156 -7.93 -5.98 -10.81
C ALA A 156 -7.71 -5.97 -9.30
N LEU A 157 -7.02 -4.94 -8.80
CA LEU A 157 -6.74 -4.75 -7.37
C LEU A 157 -8.03 -4.68 -6.53
N LEU A 158 -9.03 -3.92 -7.00
CA LEU A 158 -10.30 -3.74 -6.29
C LEU A 158 -11.24 -4.95 -6.48
N ALA A 159 -11.33 -5.48 -7.70
CA ALA A 159 -12.18 -6.63 -8.00
C ALA A 159 -11.74 -7.90 -7.25
N ALA A 160 -10.43 -8.11 -7.08
CA ALA A 160 -9.91 -9.25 -6.33
C ALA A 160 -10.34 -9.18 -4.85
N PHE A 161 -10.34 -7.99 -4.24
CA PHE A 161 -10.79 -7.82 -2.87
C PHE A 161 -12.30 -8.01 -2.73
N ASP A 162 -13.09 -7.43 -3.62
CA ASP A 162 -14.55 -7.59 -3.64
C ASP A 162 -14.94 -9.06 -3.84
N ALA A 163 -14.22 -9.80 -4.69
CA ALA A 163 -14.41 -11.25 -4.88
C ALA A 163 -14.10 -12.04 -3.60
N HIS A 164 -13.02 -11.67 -2.88
CA HIS A 164 -12.70 -12.26 -1.58
C HIS A 164 -13.83 -12.02 -0.56
N LEU A 165 -14.32 -10.78 -0.44
CA LEU A 165 -15.45 -10.45 0.45
C LEU A 165 -16.70 -11.26 0.11
N THR A 166 -17.04 -11.33 -1.18
CA THR A 166 -18.20 -12.11 -1.66
C THR A 166 -18.06 -13.59 -1.33
N ALA A 167 -16.86 -14.15 -1.47
CA ALA A 167 -16.60 -15.56 -1.14
C ALA A 167 -16.81 -15.90 0.34
N VAL A 168 -16.65 -14.92 1.24
CA VAL A 168 -16.93 -15.05 2.68
C VAL A 168 -18.31 -14.52 3.08
N GLY A 169 -19.19 -14.27 2.12
CA GLY A 169 -20.59 -13.84 2.34
C GLY A 169 -20.76 -12.37 2.71
N GLN A 170 -19.76 -11.53 2.45
CA GLN A 170 -19.81 -10.09 2.65
C GLN A 170 -20.14 -9.34 1.35
N GLN A 171 -20.65 -8.11 1.50
CA GLN A 171 -20.90 -7.25 0.34
C GLN A 171 -19.59 -6.70 -0.24
N PRO A 172 -19.52 -6.49 -1.56
CA PRO A 172 -18.40 -5.79 -2.19
C PRO A 172 -18.18 -4.40 -1.57
N TYR A 173 -16.94 -4.07 -1.25
CA TYR A 173 -16.59 -2.78 -0.62
C TYR A 173 -16.31 -1.69 -1.65
N PHE A 174 -15.66 -2.04 -2.76
CA PHE A 174 -15.16 -1.09 -3.76
C PHE A 174 -16.07 -0.93 -4.99
N ASP A 175 -17.31 -1.43 -4.95
CA ASP A 175 -18.19 -1.44 -6.11
C ASP A 175 -18.36 -0.04 -6.75
N GLY A 176 -18.63 0.99 -5.93
CA GLY A 176 -18.76 2.37 -6.41
C GLY A 176 -17.47 2.93 -7.01
N GLN A 177 -16.31 2.63 -6.41
CA GLN A 177 -15.02 3.08 -6.93
C GLN A 177 -14.68 2.38 -8.27
N ARG A 178 -15.00 1.10 -8.41
CA ARG A 178 -14.82 0.35 -9.65
C ARG A 178 -15.67 0.92 -10.78
N ILE A 179 -16.95 1.27 -10.52
CA ILE A 179 -17.80 1.94 -11.50
C ILE A 179 -17.19 3.27 -11.97
N ALA A 180 -16.69 4.07 -11.04
CA ALA A 180 -16.04 5.34 -11.37
C ALA A 180 -14.78 5.15 -12.23
N ILE A 181 -13.97 4.12 -11.95
CA ILE A 181 -12.78 3.79 -12.74
C ILE A 181 -13.16 3.31 -14.14
N GLU A 182 -14.15 2.42 -14.27
CA GLU A 182 -14.64 1.94 -15.56
C GLU A 182 -15.18 3.11 -16.42
N THR A 183 -15.88 4.05 -15.80
CA THR A 183 -16.38 5.26 -16.48
C THR A 183 -15.21 6.15 -16.95
N ALA A 184 -14.21 6.39 -16.07
CA ALA A 184 -13.04 7.17 -16.43
C ALA A 184 -12.23 6.51 -17.57
N MET A 185 -12.10 5.17 -17.54
CA MET A 185 -11.43 4.39 -18.58
C MET A 185 -12.14 4.51 -19.94
N GLN A 186 -13.48 4.52 -19.95
CA GLN A 186 -14.26 4.70 -21.18
C GLN A 186 -14.12 6.12 -21.75
N GLN A 187 -14.04 7.13 -20.89
CA GLN A 187 -13.86 8.54 -21.29
C GLN A 187 -12.44 8.86 -21.75
N ALA A 188 -11.45 8.24 -21.10
CA ALA A 188 -10.07 8.35 -21.54
C ALA A 188 -9.97 7.55 -22.85
N ASN A 189 -9.75 8.25 -23.97
CA ASN A 189 -9.45 7.56 -25.23
C ASN A 189 -8.40 6.48 -24.91
N ALA A 190 -8.78 5.22 -25.14
CA ALA A 190 -7.92 4.05 -24.87
C ALA A 190 -6.54 4.11 -25.55
N ALA A 191 -6.30 5.16 -26.36
CA ALA A 191 -5.06 5.42 -27.09
C ALA A 191 -3.84 5.69 -26.18
N ASP A 192 -4.01 6.23 -25.00
CA ASP A 192 -2.93 6.83 -24.18
C ASP A 192 -2.54 6.09 -22.90
N SER A 193 -2.98 4.84 -22.68
CA SER A 193 -2.58 4.11 -21.47
C SER A 193 -1.31 3.28 -21.68
N GLU A 194 -0.41 3.27 -20.69
CA GLU A 194 0.77 2.39 -20.66
C GLU A 194 0.38 0.91 -20.71
N GLU A 195 -0.84 0.57 -20.27
CA GLU A 195 -1.38 -0.79 -20.25
C GLU A 195 -1.60 -1.41 -21.64
N LYS A 196 -1.52 -0.62 -22.72
CA LYS A 196 -1.61 -1.15 -24.09
C LYS A 196 -0.51 -2.11 -24.49
N THR A 197 0.62 -2.05 -23.79
CA THR A 197 1.78 -2.87 -24.14
C THR A 197 2.02 -4.01 -23.17
N GLN A 198 1.61 -3.86 -21.92
CA GLN A 198 1.77 -4.85 -20.86
C GLN A 198 0.96 -4.47 -19.63
N ILE A 199 0.66 -5.44 -18.77
CA ILE A 199 0.06 -5.21 -17.45
C ILE A 199 0.90 -5.87 -16.36
N ARG A 200 1.04 -5.16 -15.25
CA ARG A 200 1.66 -5.66 -14.02
C ARG A 200 0.59 -6.17 -13.07
N LEU A 201 0.68 -7.41 -12.65
CA LEU A 201 -0.26 -8.06 -11.75
C LEU A 201 0.34 -8.18 -10.35
N PHE A 202 -0.46 -7.85 -9.35
CA PHE A 202 -0.13 -8.01 -7.95
C PHE A 202 -0.62 -9.36 -7.43
N LYS A 203 0.12 -9.91 -6.45
CA LYS A 203 -0.21 -11.17 -5.80
C LYS A 203 -1.16 -10.93 -4.63
N MET A 204 -2.30 -11.60 -4.64
CA MET A 204 -3.26 -11.59 -3.54
C MET A 204 -3.55 -13.03 -3.11
N ASP A 205 -3.50 -13.29 -1.81
CA ASP A 205 -3.67 -14.64 -1.24
C ASP A 205 -2.83 -15.72 -1.93
N GLY A 206 -1.58 -15.36 -2.26
CA GLY A 206 -0.64 -16.25 -2.92
C GLY A 206 -0.79 -16.35 -4.45
N ASN A 207 -1.82 -15.75 -5.06
CA ASN A 207 -2.12 -15.85 -6.49
C ASN A 207 -2.02 -14.50 -7.20
N PHE A 208 -1.52 -14.49 -8.43
CA PHE A 208 -1.60 -13.31 -9.29
C PHE A 208 -3.02 -13.20 -9.87
N MET A 209 -3.57 -11.98 -9.83
CA MET A 209 -4.94 -11.71 -10.28
C MET A 209 -4.93 -10.89 -11.55
N ALA A 210 -5.46 -11.46 -12.63
CA ALA A 210 -5.58 -10.79 -13.92
C ALA A 210 -6.97 -10.15 -14.11
N PRO A 211 -7.07 -8.91 -14.60
CA PRO A 211 -8.33 -8.29 -14.94
C PRO A 211 -8.87 -8.87 -16.26
N VAL A 212 -10.03 -9.49 -16.21
CA VAL A 212 -10.70 -10.09 -17.38
C VAL A 212 -12.08 -9.50 -17.54
N THR A 213 -12.43 -9.14 -18.76
CA THR A 213 -13.78 -8.72 -19.16
C THR A 213 -14.36 -9.72 -20.17
N LEU A 214 -15.60 -10.14 -19.93
CA LEU A 214 -16.38 -10.98 -20.84
C LEU A 214 -17.59 -10.18 -21.31
N GLY A 215 -17.77 -10.02 -22.64
CA GLY A 215 -18.93 -9.34 -23.20
C GLY A 215 -19.27 -8.03 -22.48
N ASP A 216 -20.50 -7.93 -21.99
CA ASP A 216 -21.02 -6.76 -21.27
C ASP A 216 -20.73 -6.79 -19.76
N ALA A 217 -20.11 -7.86 -19.21
CA ALA A 217 -19.80 -7.94 -17.79
C ALA A 217 -18.71 -6.95 -17.40
N ARG A 218 -18.73 -6.56 -16.13
CA ARG A 218 -17.69 -5.73 -15.54
C ARG A 218 -16.36 -6.48 -15.44
N VAL A 219 -15.27 -5.75 -15.28
CA VAL A 219 -13.95 -6.35 -15.07
C VAL A 219 -13.99 -7.26 -13.83
N ALA A 220 -13.68 -8.54 -14.01
CA ALA A 220 -13.53 -9.51 -12.94
C ALA A 220 -12.05 -9.88 -12.73
N ALA A 221 -11.69 -10.26 -11.53
CA ALA A 221 -10.35 -10.72 -11.20
C ALA A 221 -10.26 -12.24 -11.37
N PHE A 222 -9.38 -12.69 -12.26
CA PHE A 222 -9.11 -14.10 -12.53
C PHE A 222 -7.76 -14.49 -11.93
N VAL A 223 -7.70 -15.63 -11.26
CA VAL A 223 -6.44 -16.21 -10.85
C VAL A 223 -5.64 -16.62 -12.09
N VAL A 224 -4.39 -16.19 -12.17
CA VAL A 224 -3.45 -16.67 -13.19
C VAL A 224 -2.95 -18.04 -12.78
N ASP A 225 -3.38 -19.08 -13.48
CA ASP A 225 -3.05 -20.47 -13.17
C ASP A 225 -2.32 -21.13 -14.33
N THR A 226 -1.01 -21.22 -14.24
CA THR A 226 -0.17 -21.89 -15.24
C THR A 226 -0.28 -23.40 -15.20
N GLY A 227 -0.93 -23.99 -14.19
CA GLY A 227 -1.22 -25.42 -14.08
C GLY A 227 -2.55 -25.83 -14.72
N ALA A 228 -3.48 -24.87 -14.88
CA ALA A 228 -4.76 -25.13 -15.54
C ALA A 228 -4.61 -25.09 -17.07
N THR A 229 -5.09 -26.14 -17.75
CA THR A 229 -5.04 -26.19 -19.23
C THR A 229 -5.99 -25.17 -19.84
N VAL A 230 -7.23 -25.10 -19.35
CA VAL A 230 -8.29 -24.22 -19.87
C VAL A 230 -8.67 -23.14 -18.87
N THR A 231 -9.20 -22.05 -19.36
CA THR A 231 -9.81 -21.00 -18.54
C THR A 231 -11.06 -21.54 -17.84
N THR A 232 -11.32 -21.17 -16.59
CA THR A 232 -12.55 -21.53 -15.90
C THR A 232 -13.42 -20.32 -15.60
N LEU A 233 -14.71 -20.46 -15.78
CA LEU A 233 -15.72 -19.44 -15.64
C LEU A 233 -16.83 -19.92 -14.71
N SER A 234 -17.49 -19.00 -14.01
CA SER A 234 -18.73 -19.31 -13.31
C SER A 234 -19.93 -19.17 -14.27
N ASP A 235 -20.97 -19.99 -14.06
CA ASP A 235 -22.22 -19.86 -14.82
C ASP A 235 -22.87 -18.48 -14.64
N VAL A 236 -22.73 -17.88 -13.46
CA VAL A 236 -23.23 -16.54 -13.15
C VAL A 236 -22.54 -15.49 -14.02
N LEU A 237 -21.20 -15.52 -14.10
CA LEU A 237 -20.46 -14.58 -14.93
C LEU A 237 -20.83 -14.71 -16.42
N LEU A 238 -21.04 -15.93 -16.92
CA LEU A 238 -21.48 -16.15 -18.30
C LEU A 238 -22.85 -15.53 -18.57
N GLN A 239 -23.79 -15.65 -17.62
CA GLN A 239 -25.14 -15.05 -17.75
C GLN A 239 -25.07 -13.52 -17.75
N GLU A 240 -24.28 -12.94 -16.87
CA GLU A 240 -24.08 -11.48 -16.78
C GLU A 240 -23.39 -10.92 -18.03
N ALA A 241 -22.40 -11.66 -18.53
CA ALA A 241 -21.56 -11.22 -19.64
C ALA A 241 -22.29 -11.15 -20.98
N LYS A 242 -23.36 -11.93 -21.17
CA LYS A 242 -24.07 -12.06 -22.46
C LYS A 242 -23.14 -12.36 -23.64
N VAL A 243 -21.98 -12.98 -23.35
CA VAL A 243 -21.00 -13.33 -24.37
C VAL A 243 -21.47 -14.54 -25.17
N LYS A 244 -21.14 -14.57 -26.44
CA LYS A 244 -21.43 -15.77 -27.30
C LYS A 244 -20.46 -16.87 -26.97
N TYR A 245 -20.97 -18.09 -26.90
CA TYR A 245 -20.16 -19.29 -26.73
C TYR A 245 -20.83 -20.49 -27.36
N GLU A 246 -20.03 -21.47 -27.74
CA GLU A 246 -20.47 -22.77 -28.23
C GLU A 246 -20.26 -23.82 -27.14
N VAL A 247 -21.22 -24.72 -26.95
CA VAL A 247 -21.07 -25.85 -26.03
C VAL A 247 -20.38 -26.99 -26.75
N VAL A 248 -19.14 -27.26 -26.42
CA VAL A 248 -18.33 -28.35 -27.00
C VAL A 248 -18.70 -29.68 -26.33
N GLN A 249 -18.86 -29.70 -25.02
CA GLN A 249 -19.27 -30.88 -24.27
C GLN A 249 -20.19 -30.48 -23.12
N PRO A 250 -21.46 -30.93 -23.11
CA PRO A 250 -22.46 -30.45 -22.16
C PRO A 250 -22.28 -30.98 -20.73
N SER A 251 -21.51 -32.05 -20.54
CA SER A 251 -21.22 -32.61 -19.22
C SER A 251 -19.84 -33.26 -19.18
N VAL A 252 -19.01 -32.77 -18.31
CA VAL A 252 -17.69 -33.34 -17.98
C VAL A 252 -17.56 -33.40 -16.46
N THR A 253 -16.78 -34.33 -15.98
CA THR A 253 -16.34 -34.33 -14.58
C THR A 253 -14.95 -33.74 -14.50
N ALA A 254 -14.81 -32.61 -13.84
CA ALA A 254 -13.52 -31.97 -13.57
C ALA A 254 -13.09 -32.21 -12.12
N THR A 255 -11.79 -32.31 -11.90
CA THR A 255 -11.21 -32.34 -10.55
C THR A 255 -10.58 -30.99 -10.29
N THR A 256 -11.01 -30.31 -9.22
CA THR A 256 -10.46 -29.04 -8.76
C THR A 256 -9.11 -29.25 -8.08
N ALA A 257 -8.32 -28.19 -7.88
CA ALA A 257 -7.01 -28.26 -7.26
C ALA A 257 -7.03 -28.84 -5.83
N ASP A 258 -8.16 -28.70 -5.13
CA ASP A 258 -8.38 -29.29 -3.78
C ASP A 258 -8.91 -30.75 -3.82
N GLY A 259 -8.92 -31.36 -5.02
CA GLY A 259 -9.31 -32.76 -5.23
C GLY A 259 -10.83 -33.03 -5.33
N ARG A 260 -11.67 -32.01 -5.21
CA ARG A 260 -13.13 -32.18 -5.38
C ARG A 260 -13.49 -32.44 -6.83
N ARG A 261 -14.48 -33.29 -7.03
CA ARG A 261 -15.07 -33.52 -8.36
C ARG A 261 -16.28 -32.62 -8.56
N VAL A 262 -16.28 -31.85 -9.63
CA VAL A 262 -17.38 -30.97 -10.01
C VAL A 262 -17.91 -31.35 -11.38
N ARG A 263 -19.21 -31.22 -11.55
CA ARG A 263 -19.83 -31.34 -12.88
C ARG A 263 -19.71 -30.00 -13.60
N ALA A 264 -19.18 -30.03 -14.81
CA ALA A 264 -18.89 -28.82 -15.60
C ALA A 264 -19.31 -29.04 -17.05
N ARG A 265 -19.27 -27.95 -17.81
CA ARG A 265 -19.42 -27.96 -19.28
C ARG A 265 -18.13 -27.46 -19.91
N LEU A 266 -17.74 -28.05 -21.03
CA LEU A 266 -16.72 -27.46 -21.90
C LEU A 266 -17.40 -26.60 -22.94
N ILE A 267 -16.91 -25.39 -23.07
CA ILE A 267 -17.41 -24.37 -23.98
C ILE A 267 -16.26 -23.75 -24.77
N ASN A 268 -16.56 -23.19 -25.92
CA ASN A 268 -15.67 -22.28 -26.62
C ASN A 268 -16.26 -20.86 -26.56
N VAL A 269 -15.58 -19.90 -25.95
CA VAL A 269 -16.05 -18.52 -25.83
C VAL A 269 -15.53 -17.72 -27.01
N ASP A 270 -16.40 -16.99 -27.70
CA ASP A 270 -16.03 -16.21 -28.89
C ASP A 270 -14.89 -15.24 -28.61
N SER A 271 -14.99 -14.51 -27.51
CA SER A 271 -13.89 -13.62 -27.06
C SER A 271 -13.93 -13.31 -25.56
N ILE A 272 -12.73 -13.08 -25.00
CA ILE A 272 -12.52 -12.47 -23.70
C ILE A 272 -11.50 -11.36 -23.85
N LYS A 273 -11.52 -10.37 -22.94
CA LYS A 273 -10.47 -9.33 -22.89
C LYS A 273 -9.68 -9.48 -21.61
N VAL A 274 -8.38 -9.72 -21.72
CA VAL A 274 -7.45 -9.74 -20.59
C VAL A 274 -6.71 -8.42 -20.57
N ALA A 275 -6.96 -7.60 -19.55
CA ALA A 275 -6.42 -6.23 -19.47
C ALA A 275 -6.65 -5.40 -20.74
N GLY A 276 -7.82 -5.57 -21.38
CA GLY A 276 -8.16 -4.91 -22.64
C GLY A 276 -7.65 -5.60 -23.92
N PHE A 277 -6.76 -6.60 -23.82
CA PHE A 277 -6.32 -7.38 -24.97
C PHE A 277 -7.35 -8.43 -25.33
N GLU A 278 -7.92 -8.33 -26.51
CA GLU A 278 -8.92 -9.27 -26.99
C GLU A 278 -8.28 -10.60 -27.40
N LEU A 279 -8.78 -11.69 -26.82
CA LEU A 279 -8.44 -13.06 -27.13
C LEU A 279 -9.68 -13.73 -27.71
N LYS A 280 -9.56 -14.35 -28.89
CA LYS A 280 -10.65 -15.02 -29.59
C LYS A 280 -10.55 -16.53 -29.47
N ASP A 281 -11.71 -17.20 -29.58
CA ASP A 281 -11.84 -18.66 -29.63
C ASP A 281 -11.18 -19.32 -28.40
N ILE A 282 -11.65 -18.93 -27.21
CA ILE A 282 -11.04 -19.37 -25.96
C ILE A 282 -11.79 -20.58 -25.40
N PRO A 283 -11.13 -21.77 -25.39
CA PRO A 283 -11.67 -22.92 -24.71
C PRO A 283 -11.76 -22.67 -23.22
N ALA A 284 -12.93 -22.92 -22.65
CA ALA A 284 -13.20 -22.69 -21.25
C ALA A 284 -14.03 -23.80 -20.63
N MET A 285 -13.93 -23.97 -19.35
CA MET A 285 -14.80 -24.83 -18.56
C MET A 285 -15.69 -23.94 -17.67
N THR A 286 -16.97 -24.30 -17.54
CA THR A 286 -17.91 -23.55 -16.70
C THR A 286 -18.69 -24.46 -15.77
N CYS A 287 -18.91 -23.99 -14.57
CA CYS A 287 -19.79 -24.59 -13.57
C CYS A 287 -20.28 -23.54 -12.55
N SER A 288 -21.30 -23.89 -11.77
CA SER A 288 -21.90 -22.98 -10.79
C SER A 288 -20.94 -22.53 -9.68
N THR A 289 -19.97 -23.37 -9.33
CA THR A 289 -19.01 -23.15 -8.22
C THR A 289 -17.57 -23.03 -8.69
N CYS A 290 -17.35 -22.89 -10.02
CA CYS A 290 -16.00 -22.74 -10.56
C CYS A 290 -15.37 -21.43 -10.12
N GLN A 291 -14.12 -21.51 -9.65
CA GLN A 291 -13.27 -20.35 -9.48
C GLN A 291 -12.92 -19.77 -10.85
N LEU A 292 -12.81 -18.44 -10.91
CA LEU A 292 -12.36 -17.76 -12.12
C LEU A 292 -10.86 -17.94 -12.29
N LEU A 293 -10.44 -18.73 -13.28
CA LEU A 293 -9.04 -19.02 -13.57
C LEU A 293 -8.71 -18.65 -15.01
N LEU A 294 -7.57 -18.05 -15.24
CA LEU A 294 -6.99 -17.82 -16.55
C LEU A 294 -5.95 -18.90 -16.81
N GLY A 295 -6.31 -19.89 -17.65
CA GLY A 295 -5.51 -21.07 -17.93
C GLY A 295 -4.51 -20.90 -19.06
N GLN A 296 -3.70 -21.94 -19.30
CA GLN A 296 -2.59 -21.98 -20.26
C GLN A 296 -2.98 -21.54 -21.67
N GLN A 297 -4.16 -21.93 -22.15
CA GLN A 297 -4.57 -21.59 -23.52
C GLN A 297 -4.76 -20.09 -23.72
N ALA A 298 -5.25 -19.36 -22.70
CA ALA A 298 -5.29 -17.90 -22.72
C ALA A 298 -3.91 -17.29 -22.43
N LEU A 299 -3.19 -17.84 -21.44
CA LEU A 299 -1.87 -17.35 -21.03
C LEU A 299 -0.80 -17.51 -22.12
N SER A 300 -0.91 -18.51 -22.99
CA SER A 300 0.00 -18.71 -24.14
C SER A 300 0.05 -17.54 -25.12
N ARG A 301 -0.95 -16.66 -25.07
CA ARG A 301 -1.01 -15.43 -25.89
C ARG A 301 -0.15 -14.30 -25.31
N PHE A 302 0.49 -14.53 -24.15
CA PHE A 302 1.31 -13.54 -23.45
C PHE A 302 2.72 -14.07 -23.20
N ASP A 303 3.68 -13.15 -23.19
CA ASP A 303 4.97 -13.36 -22.56
C ASP A 303 4.83 -13.01 -21.09
N LEU A 304 5.25 -13.93 -20.23
CA LEU A 304 5.17 -13.79 -18.78
C LEU A 304 6.56 -13.48 -18.23
N SER A 305 6.67 -12.43 -17.41
CA SER A 305 7.92 -12.12 -16.72
C SER A 305 7.65 -11.72 -15.27
N SER A 306 8.50 -12.19 -14.36
CA SER A 306 8.42 -11.84 -12.95
C SER A 306 9.37 -10.69 -12.62
N SER A 307 8.96 -9.81 -11.71
CA SER A 307 9.77 -8.72 -11.19
C SER A 307 9.53 -8.54 -9.69
N LYS A 308 10.42 -7.80 -9.02
CA LYS A 308 10.26 -7.44 -7.61
C LYS A 308 10.47 -5.95 -7.43
N ALA A 309 9.57 -5.31 -6.65
CA ALA A 309 9.73 -3.95 -6.17
C ALA A 309 9.47 -3.94 -4.66
N GLN A 310 10.35 -3.33 -3.88
CA GLN A 310 10.28 -3.29 -2.41
C GLN A 310 10.08 -4.69 -1.77
N GLY A 311 10.62 -5.75 -2.40
CA GLY A 311 10.46 -7.14 -1.97
C GLY A 311 9.11 -7.78 -2.33
N VAL A 312 8.20 -7.06 -2.95
CA VAL A 312 6.91 -7.56 -3.46
C VAL A 312 7.10 -8.15 -4.84
N GLU A 313 6.51 -9.31 -5.09
CA GLU A 313 6.54 -9.98 -6.39
C GLU A 313 5.41 -9.49 -7.29
N PHE A 314 5.75 -9.27 -8.55
CA PHE A 314 4.81 -8.93 -9.62
C PHE A 314 4.99 -9.88 -10.79
N LEU A 315 3.89 -10.17 -11.48
CA LEU A 315 3.89 -10.85 -12.76
C LEU A 315 3.47 -9.86 -13.85
N THR A 316 4.25 -9.74 -14.90
CA THR A 316 3.91 -8.91 -16.05
C THR A 316 3.43 -9.80 -17.19
N LEU A 317 2.26 -9.47 -17.75
CA LEU A 317 1.73 -10.06 -18.97
C LEU A 317 1.94 -9.08 -20.11
N LYS A 318 2.68 -9.50 -21.13
CA LYS A 318 2.90 -8.76 -22.37
C LYS A 318 2.31 -9.53 -23.54
N PRO A 319 1.35 -8.96 -24.30
CA PRO A 319 0.78 -9.64 -25.45
C PRO A 319 1.84 -10.02 -26.46
N ARG A 320 1.79 -11.26 -26.95
CA ARG A 320 2.61 -11.68 -28.08
C ARG A 320 2.07 -11.03 -29.36
N LYS A 321 2.96 -10.48 -30.15
CA LYS A 321 2.60 -10.10 -31.52
C LYS A 321 2.32 -11.38 -32.29
N LEU A 322 1.08 -11.58 -32.71
CA LEU A 322 0.66 -12.64 -33.60
C LEU A 322 1.14 -12.33 -35.02
#